data_489d06520a9967f3c551ddb61932f75a
#
_entry.id   489d06520a9967f3c551ddb61932f75a
#
_cell.length_a   1.000
_cell.length_b   1.000
_cell.length_c   1.000
_cell.angle_alpha   90.00
_cell.angle_beta   90.00
_cell.angle_gamma   90.00
#
_symmetry.space_group_name_H-M   'P 1'
#
loop_
_entity.id
_entity.type
_entity.pdbx_description
1 polymer ?
#
loop_
_entity_poly.entity_id
_entity_poly.type
_entity_poly.pdbx_seq_one_letter_code
_entity_poly.pdbx_strand_id
1 'polypeptide(L)'
;NNKKPYFVGLAGGQGTGKTTTSSIVKIILEKYFKLKVFKISIDDFYKTRKERLNLSKKVHPMLMTRGVPGTHNAQMMLNFFKKAKSKNFKKIELPNFNKAVDDRSPKKNWYKIKEKPDVIIFEGWCVGAKAEMNKTLKKSINSLEKVNDQKLIWRKYVNQELKTKYKKLYSQLNCMIYLKAKNFSLLQKWRL
;
A
#
# COMPACT_ATOMS: atom_id res chain seq x y z
N ASN A 1 -22.37 18.28 6.69
CA ASN A 1 -22.17 16.82 6.72
C ASN A 1 -20.83 16.44 7.36
N ASN A 2 -20.86 16.10 8.66
CA ASN A 2 -19.69 15.68 9.44
C ASN A 2 -19.27 14.21 9.22
N LYS A 3 -19.73 13.58 8.14
CA LYS A 3 -19.42 12.18 7.85
C LYS A 3 -17.93 11.99 7.58
N LYS A 4 -17.34 11.01 8.27
CA LYS A 4 -15.96 10.54 7.97
C LYS A 4 -16.00 9.72 6.69
N PRO A 5 -14.95 9.78 5.84
CA PRO A 5 -14.87 8.92 4.66
C PRO A 5 -14.88 7.44 5.03
N TYR A 6 -15.51 6.63 4.17
CA TYR A 6 -15.47 5.18 4.27
C TYR A 6 -14.20 4.67 3.55
N PHE A 7 -13.37 3.93 4.26
CA PHE A 7 -12.10 3.39 3.72
C PHE A 7 -12.27 1.93 3.32
N VAL A 8 -12.14 1.67 2.03
CA VAL A 8 -12.13 0.32 1.45
C VAL A 8 -10.69 -0.08 1.16
N GLY A 9 -10.22 -1.15 1.78
CA GLY A 9 -8.96 -1.79 1.41
C GLY A 9 -9.19 -2.76 0.25
N LEU A 10 -8.39 -2.68 -0.80
CA LEU A 10 -8.42 -3.61 -1.92
C LEU A 10 -7.06 -4.25 -2.11
N ALA A 11 -6.96 -5.54 -1.83
CA ALA A 11 -5.74 -6.32 -1.95
C ALA A 11 -5.83 -7.39 -3.04
N GLY A 12 -4.68 -7.86 -3.48
CA GLY A 12 -4.55 -8.95 -4.44
C GLY A 12 -3.18 -8.94 -5.11
N GLY A 13 -2.78 -10.05 -5.70
CA GLY A 13 -1.52 -10.17 -6.43
C GLY A 13 -1.42 -9.22 -7.63
N GLN A 14 -0.22 -9.04 -8.15
CA GLN A 14 -0.04 -8.31 -9.42
C GLN A 14 -0.78 -9.05 -10.54
N GLY A 15 -1.49 -8.33 -11.40
CA GLY A 15 -2.28 -8.93 -12.48
C GLY A 15 -3.69 -9.40 -12.10
N THR A 16 -4.11 -9.33 -10.83
CA THR A 16 -5.47 -9.75 -10.40
C THR A 16 -6.60 -8.77 -10.76
N GLY A 17 -6.32 -7.70 -11.48
CA GLY A 17 -7.33 -6.73 -11.89
C GLY A 17 -7.72 -5.70 -10.81
N LYS A 18 -6.91 -5.51 -9.75
CA LYS A 18 -7.20 -4.50 -8.70
C LYS A 18 -7.55 -3.13 -9.25
N THR A 19 -6.72 -2.61 -10.14
CA THR A 19 -6.89 -1.27 -10.72
C THR A 19 -8.16 -1.19 -11.57
N THR A 20 -8.48 -2.23 -12.31
CA THR A 20 -9.73 -2.32 -13.09
C THR A 20 -10.93 -2.37 -12.16
N THR A 21 -10.93 -3.27 -11.18
CA THR A 21 -12.01 -3.41 -10.20
C THR A 21 -12.24 -2.09 -9.44
N SER A 22 -11.17 -1.46 -8.94
CA SER A 22 -11.29 -0.18 -8.23
C SER A 22 -11.82 0.95 -9.11
N SER A 23 -11.50 0.93 -10.42
CA SER A 23 -12.02 1.91 -11.38
C SER A 23 -13.52 1.71 -11.63
N ILE A 24 -13.96 0.47 -11.84
CA ILE A 24 -15.37 0.15 -12.05
C ILE A 24 -16.18 0.52 -10.80
N VAL A 25 -15.73 0.10 -9.62
CA VAL A 25 -16.39 0.44 -8.34
C VAL A 25 -16.47 1.96 -8.15
N LYS A 26 -15.40 2.69 -8.45
CA LYS A 26 -15.40 4.16 -8.40
C LYS A 26 -16.48 4.74 -9.31
N ILE A 27 -16.55 4.32 -10.57
CA ILE A 27 -17.54 4.81 -11.56
C ILE A 27 -18.97 4.54 -11.06
N ILE A 28 -19.23 3.33 -10.55
CA ILE A 28 -20.55 2.97 -10.03
C ILE A 28 -20.95 3.87 -8.86
N LEU A 29 -20.06 4.02 -7.88
CA LEU A 29 -20.32 4.83 -6.70
C LEU A 29 -20.53 6.33 -7.04
N GLU A 30 -19.75 6.86 -7.98
CA GLU A 30 -19.88 8.25 -8.42
C GLU A 30 -21.15 8.47 -9.25
N LYS A 31 -21.40 7.58 -10.23
CA LYS A 31 -22.51 7.76 -11.19
C LYS A 31 -23.88 7.53 -10.55
N TYR A 32 -24.03 6.43 -9.81
CA TYR A 32 -25.34 6.01 -9.28
C TYR A 32 -25.61 6.51 -7.85
N PHE A 33 -24.57 6.60 -7.02
CA PHE A 33 -24.71 7.00 -5.63
C PHE A 33 -24.28 8.44 -5.34
N LYS A 34 -23.76 9.17 -6.36
CA LYS A 34 -23.29 10.56 -6.26
C LYS A 34 -22.25 10.78 -5.17
N LEU A 35 -21.45 9.76 -4.87
CA LEU A 35 -20.39 9.80 -3.86
C LEU A 35 -19.08 10.34 -4.45
N LYS A 36 -18.31 11.05 -3.65
CA LYS A 36 -16.95 11.51 -4.00
C LYS A 36 -15.95 10.40 -3.67
N VAL A 37 -15.47 9.69 -4.70
CA VAL A 37 -14.63 8.50 -4.54
C VAL A 37 -13.21 8.77 -5.03
N PHE A 38 -12.21 8.48 -4.17
CA PHE A 38 -10.81 8.60 -4.52
C PHE A 38 -10.12 7.25 -4.44
N LYS A 39 -9.38 6.91 -5.49
CA LYS A 39 -8.51 5.72 -5.54
C LYS A 39 -7.09 6.14 -5.16
N ILE A 40 -6.46 5.35 -4.31
CA ILE A 40 -5.12 5.62 -3.79
C ILE A 40 -4.35 4.31 -3.74
N SER A 41 -3.19 4.29 -4.37
CA SER A 41 -2.29 3.14 -4.32
C SER A 41 -1.30 3.25 -3.17
N ILE A 42 -1.05 2.15 -2.48
CA ILE A 42 0.04 2.07 -1.50
C ILE A 42 1.40 2.34 -2.17
N ASP A 43 1.54 2.00 -3.45
CA ASP A 43 2.75 2.19 -4.23
C ASP A 43 3.16 3.67 -4.36
N ASP A 44 2.19 4.59 -4.34
CA ASP A 44 2.47 6.02 -4.38
C ASP A 44 3.24 6.52 -3.14
N PHE A 45 3.19 5.75 -2.07
CA PHE A 45 3.86 6.08 -0.80
C PHE A 45 5.23 5.42 -0.63
N TYR A 46 5.82 4.81 -1.65
CA TYR A 46 7.17 4.30 -1.51
C TYR A 46 8.14 5.38 -1.01
N LYS A 47 9.06 4.96 -0.17
CA LYS A 47 10.21 5.77 0.22
C LYS A 47 11.01 6.16 -1.02
N THR A 48 11.62 7.34 -1.01
CA THR A 48 12.54 7.77 -2.07
C THR A 48 13.70 6.78 -2.20
N ARG A 49 14.36 6.79 -3.36
CA ARG A 49 15.55 5.96 -3.60
C ARG A 49 16.62 6.18 -2.54
N LYS A 50 16.86 7.46 -2.16
CA LYS A 50 17.78 7.83 -1.08
C LYS A 50 17.38 7.24 0.28
N GLU A 51 16.10 7.32 0.64
CA GLU A 51 15.57 6.73 1.88
C GLU A 51 15.73 5.21 1.89
N ARG A 52 15.47 4.53 0.75
CA ARG A 52 15.65 3.07 0.63
C ARG A 52 17.12 2.66 0.65
N LEU A 53 18.02 3.45 0.04
CA LEU A 53 19.45 3.24 0.13
C LEU A 53 19.95 3.33 1.58
N ASN A 54 19.50 4.33 2.33
CA ASN A 54 19.84 4.43 3.74
C ASN A 54 19.29 3.25 4.56
N LEU A 55 18.07 2.82 4.26
CA LEU A 55 17.43 1.67 4.91
C LEU A 55 18.20 0.37 4.58
N SER A 56 18.65 0.20 3.35
CA SER A 56 19.39 -0.98 2.92
C SER A 56 20.75 -1.11 3.62
N LYS A 57 21.44 0.03 3.83
CA LYS A 57 22.71 0.07 4.56
C LYS A 57 22.53 -0.20 6.06
N LYS A 58 21.44 0.32 6.65
CA LYS A 58 21.22 0.24 8.11
C LYS A 58 20.61 -1.08 8.56
N VAL A 59 19.81 -1.74 7.71
CA VAL A 59 19.03 -2.91 8.10
C VAL A 59 19.37 -4.12 7.25
N HIS A 60 19.07 -4.09 5.94
CA HIS A 60 19.34 -5.23 5.05
C HIS A 60 19.35 -4.82 3.58
N PRO A 61 20.31 -5.31 2.76
CA PRO A 61 20.44 -4.92 1.34
C PRO A 61 19.17 -5.08 0.51
N MET A 62 18.37 -6.12 0.74
CA MET A 62 17.10 -6.33 0.03
C MET A 62 16.08 -5.19 0.20
N LEU A 63 16.23 -4.31 1.19
CA LEU A 63 15.35 -3.14 1.40
C LEU A 63 15.64 -1.98 0.44
N MET A 64 16.68 -2.09 -0.39
CA MET A 64 16.88 -1.18 -1.51
C MET A 64 15.78 -1.32 -2.56
N THR A 65 15.32 -2.54 -2.81
CA THR A 65 14.22 -2.82 -3.72
C THR A 65 12.89 -2.44 -3.08
N ARG A 66 12.08 -1.66 -3.81
CA ARG A 66 10.72 -1.35 -3.38
C ARG A 66 9.81 -2.59 -3.43
N GLY A 67 8.79 -2.62 -2.60
CA GLY A 67 7.76 -3.68 -2.64
C GLY A 67 7.23 -4.02 -1.26
N VAL A 68 8.08 -4.57 -0.41
CA VAL A 68 7.66 -5.13 0.89
C VAL A 68 7.28 -4.06 1.92
N PRO A 69 6.44 -4.40 2.91
CA PRO A 69 6.19 -3.55 4.07
C PRO A 69 7.49 -3.05 4.70
N GLY A 70 7.52 -1.74 5.00
CA GLY A 70 8.73 -1.04 5.47
C GLY A 70 9.45 -0.25 4.37
N THR A 71 9.23 -0.56 3.09
CA THR A 71 9.73 0.26 1.96
C THR A 71 8.79 1.40 1.58
N HIS A 72 7.59 1.48 2.17
CA HIS A 72 6.68 2.61 2.05
C HIS A 72 6.87 3.60 3.23
N ASN A 73 6.47 4.84 3.02
CA ASN A 73 6.42 5.84 4.08
C ASN A 73 5.10 5.71 4.85
N ALA A 74 5.08 4.82 5.84
CA ALA A 74 3.89 4.53 6.64
C ALA A 74 3.37 5.76 7.40
N GLN A 75 4.25 6.67 7.84
CA GLN A 75 3.84 7.89 8.51
C GLN A 75 3.07 8.83 7.56
N MET A 76 3.50 8.93 6.32
CA MET A 76 2.80 9.72 5.30
C MET A 76 1.39 9.15 5.02
N MET A 77 1.25 7.82 4.96
CA MET A 77 -0.05 7.16 4.84
C MET A 77 -0.96 7.45 6.04
N LEU A 78 -0.44 7.31 7.25
CA LEU A 78 -1.20 7.62 8.48
C LEU A 78 -1.65 9.09 8.52
N ASN A 79 -0.77 10.01 8.12
CA ASN A 79 -1.10 11.44 8.04
C ASN A 79 -2.18 11.72 6.98
N PHE A 80 -2.13 11.00 5.84
CA PHE A 80 -3.18 11.08 4.83
C PHE A 80 -4.54 10.65 5.39
N PHE A 81 -4.62 9.49 6.04
CA PHE A 81 -5.87 9.00 6.65
C PHE A 81 -6.40 9.98 7.71
N LYS A 82 -5.52 10.54 8.54
CA LYS A 82 -5.88 11.56 9.53
C LYS A 82 -6.47 12.81 8.88
N LYS A 83 -5.82 13.33 7.82
CA LYS A 83 -6.29 14.52 7.09
C LYS A 83 -7.64 14.27 6.41
N ALA A 84 -7.81 13.09 5.77
CA ALA A 84 -9.07 12.74 5.11
C ALA A 84 -10.24 12.65 6.09
N LYS A 85 -10.01 12.22 7.33
CA LYS A 85 -11.02 12.15 8.40
C LYS A 85 -11.32 13.49 9.09
N SER A 86 -10.55 14.53 8.79
CA SER A 86 -10.70 15.82 9.47
C SER A 86 -12.09 16.42 9.23
N LYS A 87 -12.70 16.97 10.27
CA LYS A 87 -13.93 17.76 10.15
C LYS A 87 -13.68 18.99 9.29
N ASN A 88 -12.57 19.69 9.55
CA ASN A 88 -12.10 20.84 8.79
C ASN A 88 -11.20 20.38 7.65
N PHE A 89 -11.79 19.66 6.69
CA PHE A 89 -11.06 19.15 5.54
C PHE A 89 -10.42 20.30 4.76
N LYS A 90 -9.11 20.14 4.55
CA LYS A 90 -8.35 21.00 3.63
C LYS A 90 -7.83 20.13 2.49
N LYS A 91 -7.46 20.78 1.38
CA LYS A 91 -6.79 20.10 0.27
C LYS A 91 -5.68 19.16 0.78
N ILE A 92 -5.66 17.94 0.28
CA ILE A 92 -4.61 16.96 0.56
C ILE A 92 -3.76 16.78 -0.69
N GLU A 93 -2.45 16.85 -0.53
CA GLU A 93 -1.49 16.50 -1.56
C GLU A 93 -0.98 15.08 -1.31
N LEU A 94 -1.10 14.22 -2.32
CA LEU A 94 -0.68 12.83 -2.30
C LEU A 94 0.59 12.65 -3.11
N PRO A 95 1.56 11.89 -2.62
CA PRO A 95 2.75 11.58 -3.39
C PRO A 95 2.36 10.85 -4.67
N ASN A 96 3.25 10.92 -5.64
CA ASN A 96 3.20 10.13 -6.86
C ASN A 96 4.56 9.47 -7.04
N PHE A 97 4.60 8.15 -7.13
CA PHE A 97 5.82 7.40 -7.31
C PHE A 97 6.05 7.06 -8.79
N ASN A 98 7.14 7.55 -9.33
CA ASN A 98 7.52 7.24 -10.72
C ASN A 98 8.33 5.94 -10.75
N LYS A 99 7.69 4.88 -11.25
CA LYS A 99 8.29 3.54 -11.33
C LYS A 99 9.43 3.45 -12.35
N ALA A 100 9.45 4.31 -13.37
CA ALA A 100 10.47 4.30 -14.41
C ALA A 100 11.85 4.78 -13.88
N VAL A 101 11.84 5.81 -13.02
CA VAL A 101 13.06 6.33 -12.38
C VAL A 101 13.29 5.75 -10.99
N ASP A 102 12.40 4.86 -10.55
CA ASP A 102 12.40 4.21 -9.22
C ASP A 102 12.48 5.20 -8.05
N ASP A 103 11.79 6.35 -8.17
CA ASP A 103 11.78 7.37 -7.13
C ASP A 103 10.46 8.12 -7.05
N ARG A 104 10.28 8.87 -5.95
CA ARG A 104 9.11 9.72 -5.76
C ARG A 104 9.21 10.95 -6.66
N SER A 105 8.10 11.24 -7.37
CA SER A 105 8.01 12.42 -8.22
C SER A 105 8.18 13.72 -7.43
N PRO A 106 8.69 14.79 -8.05
CA PRO A 106 8.71 16.12 -7.46
C PRO A 106 7.32 16.55 -6.97
N LYS A 107 7.28 17.32 -5.88
CA LYS A 107 6.02 17.69 -5.21
C LYS A 107 5.02 18.41 -6.12
N LYS A 108 5.49 19.14 -7.13
CA LYS A 108 4.63 19.79 -8.14
C LYS A 108 3.75 18.80 -8.92
N ASN A 109 4.19 17.54 -9.03
CA ASN A 109 3.48 16.47 -9.74
C ASN A 109 2.62 15.58 -8.83
N TRP A 110 2.44 15.98 -7.57
CA TRP A 110 1.61 15.23 -6.64
C TRP A 110 0.14 15.43 -6.93
N TYR A 111 -0.68 14.39 -6.68
CA TYR A 111 -2.12 14.47 -6.81
C TYR A 111 -2.71 15.40 -5.75
N LYS A 112 -3.80 16.10 -6.11
CA LYS A 112 -4.47 17.02 -5.21
C LYS A 112 -5.93 16.60 -5.02
N ILE A 113 -6.28 16.17 -3.83
CA ILE A 113 -7.68 15.97 -3.43
C ILE A 113 -8.18 17.31 -2.90
N LYS A 114 -9.04 17.95 -3.67
CA LYS A 114 -9.57 19.30 -3.34
C LYS A 114 -10.86 19.25 -2.52
N GLU A 115 -11.60 18.14 -2.60
CA GLU A 115 -12.89 17.95 -1.97
C GLU A 115 -12.81 16.82 -0.95
N LYS A 116 -13.62 16.93 0.13
CA LYS A 116 -13.70 15.88 1.14
C LYS A 116 -14.24 14.60 0.53
N PRO A 117 -13.52 13.48 0.61
CA PRO A 117 -13.99 12.21 0.08
C PRO A 117 -15.13 11.64 0.91
N ASP A 118 -16.09 10.98 0.24
CA ASP A 118 -17.06 10.09 0.89
C ASP A 118 -16.50 8.68 0.99
N VAL A 119 -15.79 8.22 -0.05
CA VAL A 119 -15.15 6.90 -0.10
C VAL A 119 -13.71 7.01 -0.57
N ILE A 120 -12.82 6.27 0.09
CA ILE A 120 -11.43 6.09 -0.33
C ILE A 120 -11.18 4.61 -0.58
N ILE A 121 -10.81 4.26 -1.80
CA ILE A 121 -10.36 2.90 -2.16
C ILE A 121 -8.83 2.91 -2.05
N PHE A 122 -8.32 2.26 -1.02
CA PHE A 122 -6.88 2.12 -0.76
C PHE A 122 -6.42 0.76 -1.26
N GLU A 123 -5.71 0.74 -2.40
CA GLU A 123 -5.31 -0.50 -3.06
C GLU A 123 -3.83 -0.82 -2.91
N GLY A 124 -3.52 -2.11 -2.95
CA GLY A 124 -2.16 -2.60 -3.04
C GLY A 124 -2.02 -4.08 -2.75
N TRP A 125 -0.88 -4.65 -3.13
CA TRP A 125 -0.67 -6.09 -3.01
C TRP A 125 -0.60 -6.56 -1.54
N CYS A 126 -0.08 -5.73 -0.64
CA CYS A 126 0.06 -6.03 0.79
C CYS A 126 -0.95 -5.28 1.68
N VAL A 127 -1.96 -4.63 1.09
CA VAL A 127 -3.00 -3.96 1.89
C VAL A 127 -3.75 -5.01 2.71
N GLY A 128 -3.90 -4.76 4.02
CA GLY A 128 -4.52 -5.69 4.95
C GLY A 128 -3.64 -6.87 5.40
N ALA A 129 -2.40 -6.97 4.92
CA ALA A 129 -1.48 -8.01 5.36
C ALA A 129 -1.21 -7.93 6.87
N LYS A 130 -1.19 -9.08 7.52
CA LYS A 130 -0.96 -9.22 8.97
C LYS A 130 0.46 -9.72 9.24
N ALA A 131 0.99 -9.35 10.40
CA ALA A 131 2.24 -9.91 10.88
C ALA A 131 2.08 -11.40 11.22
N GLU A 132 3.11 -12.16 10.95
CA GLU A 132 3.20 -13.58 11.29
C GLU A 132 3.79 -13.81 12.67
N MET A 133 3.62 -15.02 13.20
CA MET A 133 4.29 -15.43 14.43
C MET A 133 5.79 -15.63 14.19
N ASN A 134 6.61 -15.26 15.15
CA ASN A 134 8.07 -15.37 15.04
C ASN A 134 8.57 -16.79 14.70
N LYS A 135 7.86 -17.83 15.13
CA LYS A 135 8.17 -19.23 14.78
C LYS A 135 8.07 -19.50 13.29
N THR A 136 7.08 -18.93 12.62
CA THR A 136 6.85 -19.08 11.17
C THR A 136 7.98 -18.45 10.36
N LEU A 137 8.53 -17.34 10.82
CA LEU A 137 9.61 -16.63 10.12
C LEU A 137 10.94 -17.43 10.08
N LYS A 138 11.13 -18.39 10.98
CA LYS A 138 12.37 -19.17 11.02
C LYS A 138 12.58 -20.01 9.75
N LYS A 139 11.50 -20.48 9.14
CA LYS A 139 11.54 -21.26 7.89
C LYS A 139 11.45 -20.30 6.70
N SER A 140 12.45 -20.34 5.82
CA SER A 140 12.39 -19.63 4.52
C SER A 140 11.35 -20.30 3.62
N ILE A 141 10.53 -19.50 2.95
CA ILE A 141 9.46 -19.98 2.06
C ILE A 141 9.88 -20.03 0.59
N ASN A 142 11.02 -19.45 0.25
CA ASN A 142 11.55 -19.41 -1.10
C ASN A 142 13.09 -19.33 -1.12
N SER A 143 13.67 -19.46 -2.31
CA SER A 143 15.13 -19.38 -2.52
C SER A 143 15.71 -18.00 -2.17
N LEU A 144 14.98 -16.92 -2.44
CA LEU A 144 15.43 -15.55 -2.13
C LEU A 144 15.68 -15.40 -0.62
N GLU A 145 14.74 -15.83 0.22
CA GLU A 145 14.90 -15.80 1.68
C GLU A 145 16.01 -16.75 2.16
N LYS A 146 16.08 -17.95 1.57
CA LYS A 146 17.09 -18.95 1.93
C LYS A 146 18.51 -18.45 1.66
N VAL A 147 18.73 -17.76 0.54
CA VAL A 147 20.05 -17.31 0.14
C VAL A 147 20.39 -15.95 0.77
N ASN A 148 19.50 -14.99 0.73
CA ASN A 148 19.82 -13.60 1.05
C ASN A 148 19.43 -13.19 2.47
N ASP A 149 18.60 -13.94 3.20
CA ASP A 149 18.18 -13.61 4.57
C ASP A 149 18.37 -14.75 5.56
N GLN A 150 19.52 -15.39 5.56
CA GLN A 150 19.85 -16.51 6.47
C GLN A 150 19.75 -16.11 7.94
N LYS A 151 20.09 -14.87 8.27
CA LYS A 151 20.03 -14.32 9.64
C LYS A 151 18.64 -13.80 10.05
N LEU A 152 17.61 -13.94 9.20
CA LEU A 152 16.23 -13.49 9.49
C LEU A 152 16.10 -11.96 9.71
N ILE A 153 17.04 -11.15 9.29
CA ILE A 153 17.03 -9.71 9.54
C ILE A 153 15.95 -9.04 8.71
N TRP A 154 15.89 -9.37 7.41
CA TRP A 154 14.90 -8.81 6.49
C TRP A 154 13.47 -9.22 6.84
N ARG A 155 13.23 -10.52 7.05
CA ARG A 155 11.89 -11.05 7.43
C ARG A 155 11.41 -10.47 8.75
N LYS A 156 12.28 -10.40 9.77
CA LYS A 156 11.93 -9.79 11.06
C LYS A 156 11.61 -8.30 10.93
N TYR A 157 12.36 -7.56 10.11
CA TYR A 157 12.09 -6.15 9.86
C TYR A 157 10.72 -5.95 9.20
N VAL A 158 10.45 -6.66 8.10
CA VAL A 158 9.16 -6.60 7.38
C VAL A 158 8.01 -6.95 8.32
N ASN A 159 8.16 -8.01 9.10
CA ASN A 159 7.15 -8.45 10.06
C ASN A 159 6.92 -7.43 11.18
N GLN A 160 7.98 -6.78 11.67
CA GLN A 160 7.87 -5.73 12.68
C GLN A 160 7.14 -4.49 12.14
N GLU A 161 7.39 -4.09 10.90
CA GLU A 161 6.65 -3.02 10.25
C GLU A 161 5.16 -3.37 10.13
N LEU A 162 4.82 -4.61 9.74
CA LEU A 162 3.44 -5.11 9.71
C LEU A 162 2.80 -5.09 11.10
N LYS A 163 3.52 -5.55 12.12
CA LYS A 163 3.03 -5.63 13.50
C LYS A 163 2.74 -4.24 14.11
N THR A 164 3.42 -3.21 13.63
CA THR A 164 3.35 -1.86 14.21
C THR A 164 2.64 -0.87 13.29
N LYS A 165 3.35 -0.24 12.38
CA LYS A 165 2.86 0.87 11.56
C LYS A 165 1.73 0.47 10.62
N TYR A 166 1.88 -0.69 9.96
CA TYR A 166 0.86 -1.17 9.02
C TYR A 166 -0.39 -1.67 9.76
N LYS A 167 -0.25 -2.32 10.91
CA LYS A 167 -1.40 -2.67 11.75
C LYS A 167 -2.21 -1.43 12.10
N LYS A 168 -1.55 -0.34 12.54
CA LYS A 168 -2.19 0.94 12.85
C LYS A 168 -2.86 1.58 11.63
N LEU A 169 -2.29 1.41 10.43
CA LEU A 169 -2.87 1.88 9.19
C LEU A 169 -4.11 1.08 8.82
N TYR A 170 -3.97 -0.25 8.78
CA TYR A 170 -5.04 -1.15 8.32
C TYR A 170 -6.21 -1.26 9.29
N SER A 171 -6.00 -1.00 10.58
CA SER A 171 -7.11 -0.90 11.55
C SER A 171 -8.07 0.27 11.28
N GLN A 172 -7.70 1.17 10.36
CA GLN A 172 -8.55 2.29 9.96
C GLN A 172 -9.43 1.99 8.75
N LEU A 173 -9.24 0.85 8.10
CA LEU A 173 -10.08 0.39 6.99
C LEU A 173 -11.43 -0.10 7.54
N ASN A 174 -12.51 0.30 6.88
CA ASN A 174 -13.86 -0.11 7.25
C ASN A 174 -14.23 -1.47 6.64
N CYS A 175 -13.65 -1.79 5.49
CA CYS A 175 -13.89 -3.05 4.77
C CYS A 175 -12.62 -3.46 4.03
N MET A 176 -12.45 -4.78 3.82
CA MET A 176 -11.37 -5.36 3.04
C MET A 176 -11.91 -6.25 1.94
N ILE A 177 -11.47 -6.00 0.71
CA ILE A 177 -11.72 -6.84 -0.45
C ILE A 177 -10.40 -7.49 -0.87
N TYR A 178 -10.39 -8.80 -1.04
CA TYR A 178 -9.22 -9.53 -1.50
C TYR A 178 -9.50 -10.24 -2.81
N LEU A 179 -8.80 -9.85 -3.88
CA LEU A 179 -8.86 -10.49 -5.19
C LEU A 179 -7.89 -11.67 -5.20
N LYS A 180 -8.43 -12.86 -4.99
CA LYS A 180 -7.66 -14.10 -4.97
C LYS A 180 -7.60 -14.72 -6.35
N ALA A 181 -6.40 -14.89 -6.90
CA ALA A 181 -6.20 -15.78 -8.05
C ALA A 181 -6.28 -17.24 -7.61
N LYS A 182 -6.83 -18.11 -8.47
CA LYS A 182 -6.95 -19.55 -8.18
C LYS A 182 -5.58 -20.19 -7.92
N ASN A 183 -4.57 -19.81 -8.71
CA ASN A 183 -3.19 -20.25 -8.55
C ASN A 183 -2.23 -19.20 -9.13
N PHE A 184 -0.92 -19.36 -8.88
CA PHE A 184 0.11 -18.43 -9.33
C PHE A 184 0.32 -18.46 -10.86
N SER A 185 0.14 -19.62 -11.50
CA SER A 185 0.30 -19.77 -12.96
C SER A 185 -0.73 -18.95 -13.75
N LEU A 186 -1.94 -18.75 -13.21
CA LEU A 186 -2.92 -17.83 -13.82
C LEU A 186 -2.44 -16.40 -13.80
N LEU A 187 -1.78 -15.96 -12.73
CA LEU A 187 -1.23 -14.59 -12.68
C LEU A 187 -0.14 -14.37 -13.73
N GLN A 188 0.66 -15.39 -14.02
CA GLN A 188 1.64 -15.34 -15.09
C GLN A 188 0.97 -15.23 -16.46
N LYS A 189 -0.05 -16.05 -16.74
CA LYS A 189 -0.83 -15.99 -18.00
C LYS A 189 -1.57 -14.67 -18.21
N TRP A 190 -2.07 -14.04 -17.14
CA TRP A 190 -2.77 -12.74 -17.25
C TRP A 190 -1.82 -11.55 -17.45
N ARG A 191 -0.52 -11.76 -17.37
CA ARG A 191 0.51 -10.72 -17.56
C ARG A 191 1.20 -10.80 -18.93
N LEU A 192 0.97 -11.87 -19.67
CA LEU A 192 1.39 -12.02 -21.07
C LEU A 192 0.32 -11.45 -22.01
#